data_38bd46115efbc3a365e0c9d0b4e7437a
#
_entry.id   38bd46115efbc3a365e0c9d0b4e7437a
#
_cell.length_a   1.000
_cell.length_b   1.000
_cell.length_c   1.000
_cell.angle_alpha   90.00
_cell.angle_beta   90.00
_cell.angle_gamma   90.00
#
_symmetry.space_group_name_H-M   'P 1'
#
loop_
_entity.id
_entity.type
_entity.pdbx_description
1 polymer ?
#
loop_
_entity_poly.entity_id
_entity_poly.type
_entity_poly.pdbx_seq_one_letter_code
_entity_poly.pdbx_strand_id
1 'polypeptide(L)'
;MRKNLIDLFFLELSKKTTKETELIVTGAVAGALFGHSRPSLDIDFEIRPKKKKDHAYLEYLDGVIREISSRLKVDTNYGEDISRWSMIDYLDYRKKTIPYKKMGRLDIRLMAPEYWTIGKMTRFFEIDIQDMVQVIKKKKLDAQEMIGLWARALKASPMSLAKRDFIIHAKFFIKSYGKRAWGKSFEPKEALVKFSLKIERK
;
A
#
# COMPACT_ATOMS: atom_id res chain seq x y z
N MET A 1 7.44 14.78 -3.07
CA MET A 1 6.60 15.68 -2.22
C MET A 1 7.20 15.77 -0.82
N ARG A 2 7.21 16.94 -0.20
CA ARG A 2 7.72 17.13 1.16
C ARG A 2 6.64 16.74 2.17
N LYS A 3 7.02 16.15 3.30
CA LYS A 3 6.09 15.75 4.38
C LYS A 3 5.14 16.87 4.80
N ASN A 4 5.62 18.10 4.90
CA ASN A 4 4.81 19.27 5.27
C ASN A 4 3.66 19.52 4.28
N LEU A 5 3.83 19.24 3.00
CA LEU A 5 2.79 19.42 1.99
C LEU A 5 1.72 18.33 2.10
N ILE A 6 2.13 17.08 2.41
CA ILE A 6 1.22 15.97 2.69
C ILE A 6 0.38 16.28 3.93
N ASP A 7 1.02 16.74 5.00
CA ASP A 7 0.33 17.10 6.24
C ASP A 7 -0.61 18.30 6.04
N LEU A 8 -0.23 19.27 5.21
CA LEU A 8 -1.08 20.40 4.85
C LEU A 8 -2.33 19.95 4.07
N PHE A 9 -2.15 19.05 3.08
CA PHE A 9 -3.27 18.48 2.34
C PHE A 9 -4.28 17.81 3.28
N PHE A 10 -3.81 16.98 4.21
CA PHE A 10 -4.69 16.32 5.16
C PHE A 10 -5.34 17.28 6.15
N LEU A 11 -4.63 18.32 6.55
CA LEU A 11 -5.21 19.36 7.42
C LEU A 11 -6.35 20.11 6.72
N GLU A 12 -6.15 20.52 5.47
CA GLU A 12 -7.19 21.20 4.69
C GLU A 12 -8.41 20.27 4.46
N LEU A 13 -8.16 19.00 4.13
CA LEU A 13 -9.21 18.00 3.97
C LEU A 13 -9.99 17.80 5.29
N SER A 14 -9.31 17.75 6.42
CA SER A 14 -9.94 17.56 7.72
C SER A 14 -10.91 18.70 8.11
N LYS A 15 -10.61 19.94 7.71
CA LYS A 15 -11.48 21.11 7.94
C LYS A 15 -12.81 21.01 7.21
N LYS A 16 -12.82 20.30 6.08
CA LYS A 16 -14.00 20.07 5.23
C LYS A 16 -14.70 18.74 5.52
N THR A 17 -14.09 17.86 6.30
CA THR A 17 -14.64 16.55 6.65
C THR A 17 -15.75 16.71 7.70
N THR A 18 -17.01 16.52 7.30
CA THR A 18 -18.20 16.76 8.15
C THR A 18 -18.72 15.51 8.86
N LYS A 19 -18.31 14.31 8.42
CA LYS A 19 -18.68 13.01 9.02
C LYS A 19 -17.42 12.22 9.39
N GLU A 20 -17.52 11.31 10.37
CA GLU A 20 -16.41 10.39 10.71
C GLU A 20 -15.95 9.63 9.47
N THR A 21 -14.74 9.91 9.04
CA THR A 21 -14.15 9.44 7.79
C THR A 21 -12.81 8.78 8.06
N GLU A 22 -12.58 7.63 7.45
CA GLU A 22 -11.29 6.95 7.46
C GLU A 22 -10.59 7.18 6.14
N LEU A 23 -9.29 7.46 6.21
CA LEU A 23 -8.40 7.59 5.06
C LEU A 23 -7.20 6.65 5.25
N ILE A 24 -6.95 5.76 4.28
CA ILE A 24 -5.83 4.83 4.31
C ILE A 24 -4.83 5.21 3.22
N VAL A 25 -3.70 5.75 3.63
CA VAL A 25 -2.61 6.14 2.72
C VAL A 25 -1.88 4.89 2.23
N THR A 26 -1.60 4.85 0.94
CA THR A 26 -0.80 3.81 0.28
C THR A 26 0.25 4.43 -0.65
N GLY A 27 0.71 3.71 -1.67
CA GLY A 27 1.61 4.22 -2.69
C GLY A 27 2.96 4.71 -2.18
N ALA A 28 3.55 5.65 -2.89
CA ALA A 28 4.88 6.17 -2.57
C ALA A 28 4.89 7.01 -1.29
N VAL A 29 3.79 7.71 -0.97
CA VAL A 29 3.66 8.48 0.28
C VAL A 29 3.73 7.57 1.50
N ALA A 30 3.00 6.45 1.52
CA ALA A 30 3.09 5.49 2.62
C ALA A 30 4.52 4.97 2.79
N GLY A 31 5.18 4.61 1.69
CA GLY A 31 6.58 4.21 1.70
C GLY A 31 7.50 5.29 2.29
N ALA A 32 7.33 6.56 1.91
CA ALA A 32 8.09 7.67 2.47
C ALA A 32 7.87 7.84 3.98
N LEU A 33 6.64 7.64 4.45
CA LEU A 33 6.29 7.66 5.87
C LEU A 33 6.85 6.43 6.61
N PHE A 34 7.09 5.32 5.93
CA PHE A 34 7.84 4.18 6.47
C PHE A 34 9.35 4.43 6.48
N GLY A 35 9.80 5.45 5.74
CA GLY A 35 11.16 5.95 5.76
C GLY A 35 12.01 5.54 4.57
N HIS A 36 11.43 5.20 3.40
CA HIS A 36 12.23 5.27 2.20
C HIS A 36 12.51 6.72 1.80
N SER A 37 13.54 6.94 0.99
CA SER A 37 14.11 8.28 0.79
C SER A 37 13.59 9.02 -0.45
N ARG A 38 12.79 8.38 -1.32
CA ARG A 38 12.36 9.06 -2.53
C ARG A 38 11.14 9.97 -2.32
N PRO A 39 11.09 11.13 -3.00
CA PRO A 39 9.89 11.96 -3.02
C PRO A 39 8.77 11.24 -3.78
N SER A 40 7.52 11.41 -3.34
CA SER A 40 6.33 11.09 -4.12
C SER A 40 5.89 12.27 -4.97
N LEU A 41 5.29 11.99 -6.13
CA LEU A 41 4.67 12.99 -6.98
C LEU A 41 3.20 13.19 -6.61
N ASP A 42 2.54 12.13 -6.18
CA ASP A 42 1.12 12.03 -5.87
C ASP A 42 0.86 11.48 -4.46
N ILE A 43 -0.37 11.60 -4.00
CA ILE A 43 -0.87 10.98 -2.76
C ILE A 43 -1.89 9.91 -3.14
N ASP A 44 -1.54 8.65 -2.92
CA ASP A 44 -2.42 7.51 -3.13
C ASP A 44 -3.16 7.17 -1.83
N PHE A 45 -4.48 7.12 -1.83
CA PHE A 45 -5.25 6.77 -0.63
C PHE A 45 -6.64 6.20 -0.93
N GLU A 46 -7.12 5.41 0.03
CA GLU A 46 -8.54 5.07 0.14
C GLU A 46 -9.21 6.06 1.08
N ILE A 47 -10.44 6.48 0.76
CA ILE A 47 -11.23 7.33 1.64
C ILE A 47 -12.67 6.85 1.70
N ARG A 48 -13.23 6.75 2.91
CA ARG A 48 -14.59 6.29 3.13
C ARG A 48 -15.20 6.79 4.45
N PRO A 49 -16.51 7.01 4.51
CA PRO A 49 -17.20 7.21 5.78
C PRO A 49 -17.08 5.97 6.66
N LYS A 50 -16.88 6.14 7.97
CA LYS A 50 -16.84 5.00 8.93
C LYS A 50 -18.20 4.31 9.08
N LYS A 51 -19.29 5.05 8.93
CA LYS A 51 -20.64 4.52 8.99
C LYS A 51 -21.22 4.48 7.59
N LYS A 52 -21.93 3.44 7.22
CA LYS A 52 -22.71 3.23 5.96
C LYS A 52 -22.20 3.96 4.71
N LYS A 53 -22.24 3.31 3.56
CA LYS A 53 -22.02 3.97 2.25
C LYS A 53 -22.97 5.16 2.11
N ASP A 54 -22.38 6.32 1.90
CA ASP A 54 -23.09 7.60 1.76
C ASP A 54 -22.56 8.26 0.48
N HIS A 55 -23.21 7.93 -0.63
CA HIS A 55 -22.78 8.36 -1.96
C HIS A 55 -22.74 9.88 -2.09
N ALA A 56 -23.74 10.60 -1.60
CA ALA A 56 -23.75 12.06 -1.64
C ALA A 56 -22.58 12.67 -0.88
N TYR A 57 -22.20 12.07 0.25
CA TYR A 57 -21.05 12.52 0.99
C TYR A 57 -19.71 12.17 0.31
N LEU A 58 -19.66 11.05 -0.40
CA LEU A 58 -18.47 10.69 -1.18
C LEU A 58 -18.29 11.62 -2.38
N GLU A 59 -19.36 12.00 -3.08
CA GLU A 59 -19.34 13.01 -4.14
C GLU A 59 -18.90 14.38 -3.59
N TYR A 60 -19.39 14.77 -2.43
CA TYR A 60 -18.93 15.97 -1.75
C TYR A 60 -17.42 15.93 -1.46
N LEU A 61 -16.94 14.81 -0.90
CA LEU A 61 -15.51 14.64 -0.63
C LEU A 61 -14.66 14.67 -1.91
N ASP A 62 -15.15 14.09 -3.00
CA ASP A 62 -14.49 14.13 -4.32
C ASP A 62 -14.28 15.58 -4.77
N GLY A 63 -15.31 16.42 -4.69
CA GLY A 63 -15.20 17.85 -5.01
C GLY A 63 -14.20 18.57 -4.11
N VAL A 64 -14.24 18.31 -2.81
CA VAL A 64 -13.29 18.89 -1.83
C VAL A 64 -11.85 18.47 -2.11
N ILE A 65 -11.61 17.19 -2.41
CA ILE A 65 -10.27 16.69 -2.70
C ILE A 65 -9.72 17.35 -3.94
N ARG A 66 -10.50 17.45 -5.01
CA ARG A 66 -10.09 18.12 -6.26
C ARG A 66 -9.76 19.61 -6.03
N GLU A 67 -10.58 20.33 -5.26
CA GLU A 67 -10.33 21.73 -4.90
C GLU A 67 -8.99 21.89 -4.18
N ILE A 68 -8.75 21.08 -3.14
CA ILE A 68 -7.53 21.14 -2.34
C ILE A 68 -6.31 20.75 -3.18
N SER A 69 -6.41 19.67 -3.97
CA SER A 69 -5.36 19.19 -4.87
C SER A 69 -4.93 20.27 -5.85
N SER A 70 -5.89 20.92 -6.51
CA SER A 70 -5.64 22.03 -7.44
C SER A 70 -4.96 23.21 -6.75
N ARG A 71 -5.47 23.65 -5.60
CA ARG A 71 -4.94 24.78 -4.84
C ARG A 71 -3.53 24.54 -4.32
N LEU A 72 -3.24 23.33 -3.84
CA LEU A 72 -1.93 22.97 -3.31
C LEU A 72 -0.96 22.46 -4.38
N LYS A 73 -1.42 22.28 -5.62
CA LYS A 73 -0.68 21.68 -6.74
C LYS A 73 -0.12 20.29 -6.35
N VAL A 74 -1.01 19.46 -5.81
CA VAL A 74 -0.71 18.09 -5.37
C VAL A 74 -1.58 17.14 -6.17
N ASP A 75 -0.97 16.20 -6.86
CA ASP A 75 -1.70 15.13 -7.53
C ASP A 75 -2.20 14.10 -6.51
N THR A 76 -3.40 13.59 -6.72
CA THR A 76 -4.02 12.60 -5.85
C THR A 76 -4.66 11.47 -6.66
N ASN A 77 -4.41 10.23 -6.24
CA ASN A 77 -5.12 9.05 -6.71
C ASN A 77 -5.88 8.46 -5.54
N TYR A 78 -7.19 8.38 -5.63
CA TYR A 78 -8.00 7.92 -4.51
C TYR A 78 -9.25 7.17 -4.97
N GLY A 79 -9.83 6.41 -4.05
CA GLY A 79 -11.07 5.68 -4.26
C GLY A 79 -11.63 5.18 -2.95
N GLU A 80 -12.82 4.56 -3.02
CA GLU A 80 -13.47 3.91 -1.88
C GLU A 80 -12.86 2.54 -1.56
N ASP A 81 -12.13 1.96 -2.50
CA ASP A 81 -11.59 0.60 -2.41
C ASP A 81 -10.37 0.44 -3.31
N ILE A 82 -9.18 0.54 -2.71
CA ILE A 82 -7.93 0.38 -3.45
C ILE A 82 -7.65 -1.08 -3.86
N SER A 83 -8.37 -2.06 -3.30
CA SER A 83 -8.25 -3.45 -3.75
C SER A 83 -8.69 -3.63 -5.21
N ARG A 84 -9.50 -2.70 -5.71
CA ARG A 84 -9.95 -2.68 -7.11
C ARG A 84 -8.94 -2.11 -8.09
N TRP A 85 -7.81 -1.56 -7.62
CA TRP A 85 -6.77 -0.99 -8.47
C TRP A 85 -5.90 -2.07 -9.15
N SER A 86 -6.03 -3.31 -8.71
CA SER A 86 -5.34 -4.44 -9.33
C SER A 86 -6.19 -5.70 -9.29
N MET A 87 -5.77 -6.71 -10.07
CA MET A 87 -6.37 -8.06 -10.03
C MET A 87 -5.77 -8.94 -8.93
N ILE A 88 -4.86 -8.40 -8.11
CA ILE A 88 -4.30 -9.09 -6.96
C ILE A 88 -5.06 -8.66 -5.70
N ASP A 89 -5.51 -9.65 -4.95
CA ASP A 89 -6.24 -9.45 -3.71
C ASP A 89 -5.33 -8.90 -2.60
N TYR A 90 -5.74 -7.79 -1.99
CA TYR A 90 -5.02 -7.18 -0.87
C TYR A 90 -5.41 -7.78 0.48
N LEU A 91 -6.19 -8.85 0.49
CA LEU A 91 -6.66 -9.51 1.71
C LEU A 91 -7.37 -8.52 2.66
N ASP A 92 -7.24 -8.76 3.95
CA ASP A 92 -7.84 -7.92 5.00
C ASP A 92 -6.99 -6.67 5.36
N TYR A 93 -6.36 -5.99 4.37
CA TYR A 93 -5.47 -4.84 4.62
C TYR A 93 -6.11 -3.76 5.50
N ARG A 94 -7.43 -3.57 5.42
CA ARG A 94 -8.16 -2.57 6.22
C ARG A 94 -8.09 -2.84 7.71
N LYS A 95 -8.05 -4.12 8.11
CA LYS A 95 -7.85 -4.54 9.50
C LYS A 95 -6.40 -4.40 9.97
N LYS A 96 -5.47 -4.22 9.02
CA LYS A 96 -4.03 -4.18 9.23
C LYS A 96 -3.48 -2.84 8.79
N THR A 97 -3.95 -1.76 9.43
CA THR A 97 -3.51 -0.40 9.19
C THR A 97 -2.81 0.17 10.41
N ILE A 98 -1.88 1.09 10.18
CA ILE A 98 -1.11 1.77 11.23
C ILE A 98 -1.71 3.17 11.43
N PRO A 99 -2.08 3.58 12.64
CA PRO A 99 -2.50 4.96 12.90
C PRO A 99 -1.41 5.94 12.50
N TYR A 100 -1.78 7.00 11.80
CA TYR A 100 -0.86 8.09 11.45
C TYR A 100 -1.22 9.38 12.16
N LYS A 101 -2.39 9.94 11.86
CA LYS A 101 -2.91 11.16 12.51
C LYS A 101 -4.43 11.11 12.57
N LYS A 102 -4.99 11.66 13.63
CA LYS A 102 -6.41 11.99 13.70
C LYS A 102 -6.56 13.51 13.70
N MET A 103 -7.31 14.02 12.73
CA MET A 103 -7.57 15.46 12.55
C MET A 103 -9.08 15.68 12.51
N GLY A 104 -9.65 16.12 13.64
CA GLY A 104 -11.10 16.26 13.77
C GLY A 104 -11.81 14.91 13.49
N ARG A 105 -12.66 14.91 12.47
CA ARG A 105 -13.40 13.72 12.03
C ARG A 105 -12.67 12.85 11.00
N LEU A 106 -11.49 13.25 10.57
CA LEU A 106 -10.65 12.50 9.63
C LEU A 106 -9.64 11.64 10.41
N ASP A 107 -9.77 10.32 10.29
CA ASP A 107 -8.84 9.34 10.86
C ASP A 107 -7.91 8.85 9.74
N ILE A 108 -6.67 9.31 9.77
CA ILE A 108 -5.66 9.00 8.76
C ILE A 108 -4.81 7.83 9.23
N ARG A 109 -4.77 6.81 8.45
CA ARG A 109 -4.05 5.57 8.69
C ARG A 109 -3.11 5.27 7.52
N LEU A 110 -2.10 4.46 7.76
CA LEU A 110 -1.23 3.93 6.70
C LEU A 110 -1.59 2.46 6.47
N MET A 111 -1.63 2.03 5.24
CA MET A 111 -1.62 0.59 4.94
C MET A 111 -0.39 -0.03 5.59
N ALA A 112 -0.54 -1.15 6.30
CA ALA A 112 0.62 -1.81 6.90
C ALA A 112 1.67 -2.16 5.84
N PRO A 113 2.97 -2.03 6.14
CA PRO A 113 4.03 -2.15 5.13
C PRO A 113 4.05 -3.52 4.45
N GLU A 114 3.63 -4.59 5.13
CA GLU A 114 3.50 -5.92 4.55
C GLU A 114 2.50 -5.93 3.40
N TYR A 115 1.31 -5.37 3.62
CA TYR A 115 0.23 -5.28 2.61
C TYR A 115 0.57 -4.29 1.50
N TRP A 116 1.24 -3.19 1.83
CA TRP A 116 1.74 -2.22 0.87
C TRP A 116 2.67 -2.86 -0.17
N THR A 117 3.47 -3.88 0.21
CA THR A 117 4.33 -4.59 -0.75
C THR A 117 3.55 -5.36 -1.82
N ILE A 118 2.28 -5.73 -1.57
CA ILE A 118 1.44 -6.39 -2.58
C ILE A 118 1.28 -5.49 -3.80
N GLY A 119 0.94 -4.21 -3.59
CA GLY A 119 0.81 -3.25 -4.69
C GLY A 119 2.12 -2.97 -5.42
N LYS A 120 3.24 -2.92 -4.69
CA LYS A 120 4.57 -2.77 -5.27
C LYS A 120 4.98 -3.99 -6.10
N MET A 121 4.71 -5.19 -5.59
CA MET A 121 4.99 -6.45 -6.27
C MET A 121 4.15 -6.61 -7.55
N THR A 122 2.94 -6.05 -7.58
CA THR A 122 2.05 -6.10 -8.75
C THR A 122 2.63 -5.30 -9.92
N ARG A 123 3.15 -4.08 -9.68
CA ARG A 123 3.77 -3.24 -10.73
C ARG A 123 5.20 -3.64 -11.05
N PHE A 124 5.99 -3.86 -10.03
CA PHE A 124 7.36 -4.37 -10.04
C PHE A 124 8.36 -3.58 -10.89
N PHE A 125 8.23 -2.27 -10.97
CA PHE A 125 9.25 -1.41 -11.54
C PHE A 125 10.51 -1.39 -10.67
N GLU A 126 11.68 -1.08 -11.24
CA GLU A 126 12.94 -1.02 -10.49
C GLU A 126 12.81 -0.14 -9.23
N ILE A 127 12.11 0.97 -9.34
CA ILE A 127 11.86 1.86 -8.21
C ILE A 127 10.98 1.22 -7.13
N ASP A 128 10.01 0.38 -7.49
CA ASP A 128 9.17 -0.35 -6.54
C ASP A 128 9.98 -1.41 -5.79
N ILE A 129 10.91 -2.06 -6.48
CA ILE A 129 11.85 -3.04 -5.89
C ILE A 129 12.74 -2.36 -4.85
N GLN A 130 13.32 -1.20 -5.20
CA GLN A 130 14.16 -0.42 -4.30
C GLN A 130 13.38 0.02 -3.05
N ASP A 131 12.17 0.53 -3.23
CA ASP A 131 11.25 0.91 -2.17
C ASP A 131 10.99 -0.27 -1.22
N MET A 132 10.64 -1.45 -1.77
CA MET A 132 10.39 -2.66 -0.97
C MET A 132 11.61 -3.08 -0.16
N VAL A 133 12.80 -3.13 -0.77
CA VAL A 133 14.05 -3.48 -0.07
C VAL A 133 14.30 -2.53 1.10
N GLN A 134 14.12 -1.22 0.91
CA GLN A 134 14.34 -0.24 1.96
C GLN A 134 13.33 -0.38 3.10
N VAL A 135 12.05 -0.52 2.78
CA VAL A 135 10.98 -0.64 3.78
C VAL A 135 11.11 -1.96 4.56
N ILE A 136 11.38 -3.09 3.89
CA ILE A 136 11.59 -4.39 4.54
C ILE A 136 12.73 -4.29 5.56
N LYS A 137 13.88 -3.73 5.18
CA LYS A 137 15.00 -3.53 6.10
C LYS A 137 14.64 -2.64 7.28
N LYS A 138 14.08 -1.47 6.99
CA LYS A 138 13.84 -0.43 8.00
C LYS A 138 12.78 -0.86 9.00
N LYS A 139 11.74 -1.56 8.53
CA LYS A 139 10.66 -2.09 9.37
C LYS A 139 10.97 -3.48 9.92
N LYS A 140 12.11 -4.08 9.55
CA LYS A 140 12.51 -5.42 9.97
C LYS A 140 11.42 -6.47 9.71
N LEU A 141 10.79 -6.39 8.52
CA LEU A 141 9.70 -7.30 8.17
C LEU A 141 10.22 -8.72 8.03
N ASP A 142 9.54 -9.68 8.64
CA ASP A 142 9.95 -11.08 8.61
C ASP A 142 9.76 -11.70 7.22
N ALA A 143 10.76 -12.46 6.75
CA ALA A 143 10.76 -13.06 5.43
C ALA A 143 9.66 -14.13 5.26
N GLN A 144 9.42 -14.95 6.29
CA GLN A 144 8.45 -16.05 6.24
C GLN A 144 7.02 -15.50 6.24
N GLU A 145 6.78 -14.46 7.04
CA GLU A 145 5.48 -13.76 7.09
C GLU A 145 5.19 -13.08 5.76
N MET A 146 6.17 -12.37 5.16
CA MET A 146 6.04 -11.70 3.87
C MET A 146 5.75 -12.68 2.74
N ILE A 147 6.54 -13.75 2.62
CA ILE A 147 6.36 -14.79 1.61
C ILE A 147 5.01 -15.49 1.79
N GLY A 148 4.61 -15.72 3.05
CA GLY A 148 3.31 -16.26 3.38
C GLY A 148 2.15 -15.33 2.99
N LEU A 149 2.31 -14.03 3.19
CA LEU A 149 1.33 -13.02 2.79
C LEU A 149 1.14 -12.97 1.28
N TRP A 150 2.24 -12.91 0.51
CA TRP A 150 2.18 -12.92 -0.95
C TRP A 150 1.51 -14.19 -1.49
N ALA A 151 1.82 -15.37 -0.91
CA ALA A 151 1.16 -16.60 -1.30
C ALA A 151 -0.35 -16.59 -1.02
N ARG A 152 -0.79 -16.04 0.14
CA ARG A 152 -2.22 -15.89 0.44
C ARG A 152 -2.91 -14.92 -0.51
N ALA A 153 -2.29 -13.77 -0.81
CA ALA A 153 -2.80 -12.80 -1.78
C ALA A 153 -3.02 -13.46 -3.15
N LEU A 154 -2.04 -14.22 -3.63
CA LEU A 154 -2.16 -14.99 -4.87
C LEU A 154 -3.31 -16.01 -4.83
N LYS A 155 -3.50 -16.74 -3.72
CA LYS A 155 -4.59 -17.71 -3.59
C LYS A 155 -5.96 -17.05 -3.65
N ALA A 156 -6.12 -15.91 -2.98
CA ALA A 156 -7.36 -15.16 -2.97
C ALA A 156 -7.66 -14.49 -4.33
N SER A 157 -6.62 -14.26 -5.15
CA SER A 157 -6.77 -13.58 -6.43
C SER A 157 -7.34 -14.49 -7.52
N PRO A 158 -8.20 -13.95 -8.42
CA PRO A 158 -8.69 -14.69 -9.57
C PRO A 158 -7.56 -15.06 -10.54
N MET A 159 -7.78 -16.07 -11.37
CA MET A 159 -6.86 -16.40 -12.46
C MET A 159 -6.78 -15.24 -13.45
N SER A 160 -5.58 -14.70 -13.64
CA SER A 160 -5.32 -13.54 -14.49
C SER A 160 -3.86 -13.47 -14.90
N LEU A 161 -3.55 -12.63 -15.89
CA LEU A 161 -2.16 -12.31 -16.26
C LEU A 161 -1.43 -11.67 -15.07
N ALA A 162 -2.08 -10.77 -14.36
CA ALA A 162 -1.51 -10.13 -13.18
C ALA A 162 -1.11 -11.14 -12.08
N LYS A 163 -1.88 -12.21 -11.90
CA LYS A 163 -1.54 -13.29 -10.97
C LYS A 163 -0.29 -14.05 -11.41
N ARG A 164 -0.18 -14.35 -12.71
CA ARG A 164 1.02 -14.98 -13.28
C ARG A 164 2.25 -14.10 -13.12
N ASP A 165 2.12 -12.83 -13.46
CA ASP A 165 3.21 -11.87 -13.39
C ASP A 165 3.66 -11.66 -11.92
N PHE A 166 2.73 -11.57 -10.98
CA PHE A 166 3.04 -11.49 -9.55
C PHE A 166 3.86 -12.70 -9.07
N ILE A 167 3.54 -13.93 -9.53
CA ILE A 167 4.34 -15.13 -9.20
C ILE A 167 5.78 -14.99 -9.71
N ILE A 168 5.95 -14.51 -10.94
CA ILE A 168 7.27 -14.26 -11.54
C ILE A 168 8.03 -13.22 -10.74
N HIS A 169 7.39 -12.10 -10.44
CA HIS A 169 7.96 -10.99 -9.67
C HIS A 169 8.39 -11.44 -8.26
N ALA A 170 7.52 -12.17 -7.55
CA ALA A 170 7.83 -12.66 -6.21
C ALA A 170 9.01 -13.63 -6.22
N LYS A 171 9.06 -14.59 -7.15
CA LYS A 171 10.19 -15.50 -7.31
C LYS A 171 11.48 -14.76 -7.65
N PHE A 172 11.42 -13.78 -8.53
CA PHE A 172 12.56 -12.94 -8.90
C PHE A 172 13.05 -12.11 -7.71
N PHE A 173 12.15 -11.47 -6.97
CA PHE A 173 12.50 -10.69 -5.77
C PHE A 173 13.19 -11.55 -4.72
N ILE A 174 12.62 -12.72 -4.39
CA ILE A 174 13.20 -13.68 -3.43
C ILE A 174 14.61 -14.08 -3.86
N LYS A 175 14.79 -14.44 -5.14
CA LYS A 175 16.06 -14.90 -5.68
C LYS A 175 17.13 -13.79 -5.71
N SER A 176 16.77 -12.62 -6.25
CA SER A 176 17.74 -11.59 -6.62
C SER A 176 17.92 -10.51 -5.55
N TYR A 177 16.88 -10.24 -4.76
CA TYR A 177 16.88 -9.17 -3.76
C TYR A 177 16.71 -9.67 -2.31
N GLY A 178 16.42 -10.95 -2.11
CA GLY A 178 16.14 -11.51 -0.78
C GLY A 178 17.25 -11.27 0.22
N LYS A 179 18.53 -11.58 -0.13
CA LYS A 179 19.68 -11.29 0.76
C LYS A 179 19.85 -9.78 1.02
N ARG A 180 19.52 -8.95 0.04
CA ARG A 180 19.56 -7.50 0.20
C ARG A 180 18.44 -6.99 1.12
N ALA A 181 17.26 -7.59 1.07
CA ALA A 181 16.11 -7.21 1.88
C ALA A 181 16.19 -7.74 3.32
N TRP A 182 16.53 -9.02 3.50
CA TRP A 182 16.46 -9.73 4.79
C TRP A 182 17.82 -10.05 5.42
N GLY A 183 18.93 -9.75 4.74
CA GLY A 183 20.27 -9.96 5.27
C GLY A 183 20.99 -11.17 4.69
N LYS A 184 22.28 -11.28 5.03
CA LYS A 184 23.19 -12.30 4.44
C LYS A 184 22.79 -13.74 4.76
N SER A 185 22.16 -13.97 5.91
CA SER A 185 21.69 -15.29 6.37
C SER A 185 20.41 -15.77 5.68
N PHE A 186 19.76 -14.91 4.90
CA PHE A 186 18.57 -15.32 4.15
C PHE A 186 18.94 -16.32 3.04
N GLU A 187 18.22 -17.45 3.00
CA GLU A 187 18.46 -18.54 2.05
C GLU A 187 17.42 -18.53 0.91
N PRO A 188 17.73 -17.90 -0.25
CA PRO A 188 16.79 -17.74 -1.35
C PRO A 188 16.24 -19.07 -1.90
N LYS A 189 17.05 -20.13 -1.95
CA LYS A 189 16.63 -21.43 -2.48
C LYS A 189 15.51 -22.04 -1.62
N GLU A 190 15.70 -22.06 -0.29
CA GLU A 190 14.67 -22.56 0.64
C GLU A 190 13.39 -21.73 0.59
N ALA A 191 13.56 -20.40 0.55
CA ALA A 191 12.44 -19.48 0.46
C ALA A 191 11.61 -19.67 -0.81
N LEU A 192 12.25 -19.94 -1.96
CA LEU A 192 11.59 -20.24 -3.22
C LEU A 192 10.81 -21.56 -3.15
N VAL A 193 11.38 -22.61 -2.56
CA VAL A 193 10.67 -23.88 -2.35
C VAL A 193 9.44 -23.66 -1.48
N LYS A 194 9.59 -22.98 -0.34
CA LYS A 194 8.47 -22.66 0.58
C LYS A 194 7.39 -21.82 -0.11
N PHE A 195 7.77 -20.83 -0.92
CA PHE A 195 6.81 -20.02 -1.68
C PHE A 195 6.04 -20.89 -2.68
N SER A 196 6.72 -21.72 -3.49
CA SER A 196 6.10 -22.59 -4.47
C SER A 196 5.12 -23.57 -3.82
N LEU A 197 5.52 -24.23 -2.74
CA LEU A 197 4.63 -25.12 -1.98
C LEU A 197 3.39 -24.40 -1.42
N LYS A 198 3.55 -23.14 -0.99
CA LYS A 198 2.42 -22.36 -0.46
C LYS A 198 1.41 -21.97 -1.53
N ILE A 199 1.82 -21.72 -2.77
CA ILE A 199 0.89 -21.35 -3.86
C ILE A 199 0.25 -22.56 -4.52
N GLU A 200 0.87 -23.76 -4.48
CA GLU A 200 0.39 -25.00 -5.07
C GLU A 200 -0.60 -25.76 -4.20
N ARG A 201 -0.45 -25.67 -2.87
CA ARG A 201 -1.41 -26.32 -1.94
C ARG A 201 -2.80 -25.69 -2.10
N LYS A 202 -3.78 -26.50 -2.49
CA LYS A 202 -5.21 -26.15 -2.56
C LYS A 202 -5.75 -25.75 -1.19
#